data_4089e8c2d3b4ca675402afcd6a4d6cb4
#
_entry.id   4089e8c2d3b4ca675402afcd6a4d6cb4
#
_cell.length_a   1.000
_cell.length_b   1.000
_cell.length_c   1.000
_cell.angle_alpha   90.00
_cell.angle_beta   90.00
_cell.angle_gamma   90.00
#
_symmetry.space_group_name_H-M   'P 1'
#
loop_
_entity.id
_entity.type
_entity.pdbx_description
1 polymer ?
#
loop_
_entity_poly.entity_id
_entity_poly.type
_entity_poly.pdbx_seq_one_letter_code
_entity_poly.pdbx_strand_id
1 'polypeptide(L)'
;MMKNLKMVALSAALLAVSVLAGCSTPAKPASDVPQFSFSSLEGKTVAMKDLGNKVVIVDFWATWCGPCREEIPHLNELYSELKGKGLEIVGISMDTDGTDGVKDFAREFRIQYPIVMGDEKVAESFGGIIGLPTTFIIDRNGRIAKKYIGLPPAADMTRIVKDLVGGVAGGPFHD
;
A
#
# COMPACT_ATOMS: atom_id res chain seq x y z
N MET A 1 -69.81 -60.89 -7.82
CA MET A 1 -69.94 -59.52 -8.27
C MET A 1 -68.88 -58.70 -7.50
N MET A 2 -67.74 -58.68 -8.02
CA MET A 2 -67.11 -57.61 -8.81
C MET A 2 -67.10 -56.24 -8.08
N LYS A 3 -66.01 -55.79 -7.66
CA LYS A 3 -65.52 -54.44 -8.05
C LYS A 3 -64.06 -54.25 -7.59
N ASN A 4 -63.25 -54.05 -8.61
CA ASN A 4 -61.83 -53.73 -8.54
C ASN A 4 -61.59 -52.41 -7.81
N LEU A 5 -60.71 -52.41 -6.83
CA LEU A 5 -60.17 -51.20 -6.27
C LEU A 5 -58.70 -51.09 -6.71
N LYS A 6 -58.50 -50.31 -7.71
CA LYS A 6 -57.15 -50.00 -8.16
C LYS A 6 -56.46 -49.11 -7.14
N MET A 7 -55.47 -49.66 -6.50
CA MET A 7 -54.54 -48.89 -5.68
C MET A 7 -53.62 -48.10 -6.61
N VAL A 8 -53.79 -46.78 -6.58
CA VAL A 8 -52.88 -45.84 -7.23
C VAL A 8 -51.69 -45.65 -6.29
N ALA A 9 -50.55 -46.20 -6.68
CA ALA A 9 -49.30 -45.97 -5.98
C ALA A 9 -48.81 -44.56 -6.27
N LEU A 10 -48.80 -43.69 -5.27
CA LEU A 10 -48.28 -42.36 -5.35
C LEU A 10 -46.77 -42.38 -5.04
N SER A 11 -45.96 -42.41 -6.09
CA SER A 11 -44.50 -42.32 -5.97
C SER A 11 -44.10 -40.89 -5.61
N ALA A 12 -43.77 -40.67 -4.35
CA ALA A 12 -43.16 -39.40 -3.91
C ALA A 12 -41.66 -39.43 -4.26
N ALA A 13 -41.34 -38.73 -5.38
CA ALA A 13 -39.94 -38.44 -5.73
C ALA A 13 -39.40 -37.36 -4.79
N LEU A 14 -38.57 -37.73 -3.83
CA LEU A 14 -37.76 -36.77 -3.04
C LEU A 14 -36.65 -36.22 -3.92
N LEU A 15 -36.83 -35.00 -4.41
CA LEU A 15 -35.77 -34.20 -5.01
C LEU A 15 -34.87 -33.71 -3.89
N ALA A 16 -33.73 -34.37 -3.68
CA ALA A 16 -32.66 -33.87 -2.84
C ALA A 16 -31.97 -32.69 -3.52
N VAL A 17 -32.36 -31.47 -3.15
CA VAL A 17 -31.64 -30.25 -3.54
C VAL A 17 -30.35 -30.18 -2.73
N SER A 18 -29.24 -30.62 -3.32
CA SER A 18 -27.90 -30.41 -2.79
C SER A 18 -27.53 -28.95 -2.92
N VAL A 19 -27.70 -28.19 -1.83
CA VAL A 19 -27.16 -26.81 -1.74
C VAL A 19 -25.65 -26.94 -1.58
N LEU A 20 -24.92 -26.82 -2.68
CA LEU A 20 -23.48 -26.55 -2.68
C LEU A 20 -23.26 -25.15 -2.09
N ALA A 21 -23.04 -25.10 -0.78
CA ALA A 21 -22.53 -23.90 -0.14
C ALA A 21 -21.10 -23.68 -0.64
N GLY A 22 -20.99 -22.93 -1.74
CA GLY A 22 -19.73 -22.42 -2.23
C GLY A 22 -19.16 -21.51 -1.16
N CYS A 23 -18.09 -21.95 -0.45
CA CYS A 23 -17.24 -21.09 0.33
C CYS A 23 -16.56 -20.09 -0.64
N SER A 24 -17.23 -18.98 -0.92
CA SER A 24 -16.59 -17.83 -1.53
C SER A 24 -15.65 -17.25 -0.48
N THR A 25 -14.37 -17.61 -0.54
CA THR A 25 -13.34 -16.82 0.15
C THR A 25 -13.47 -15.40 -0.34
N PRO A 26 -13.64 -14.40 0.56
CA PRO A 26 -13.67 -13.02 0.11
C PRO A 26 -12.35 -12.73 -0.61
N ALA A 27 -12.41 -12.42 -1.90
CA ALA A 27 -11.27 -11.99 -2.66
C ALA A 27 -10.72 -10.74 -1.95
N LYS A 28 -9.43 -10.79 -1.55
CA LYS A 28 -8.74 -9.60 -1.05
C LYS A 28 -8.95 -8.50 -2.10
N PRO A 29 -9.44 -7.31 -1.71
CA PRO A 29 -9.63 -6.24 -2.68
C PRO A 29 -8.32 -6.00 -3.43
N ALA A 30 -8.42 -5.80 -4.75
CA ALA A 30 -7.26 -5.50 -5.57
C ALA A 30 -6.55 -4.27 -5.00
N SER A 31 -5.23 -4.35 -4.84
CA SER A 31 -4.42 -3.23 -4.38
C SER A 31 -4.39 -2.16 -5.47
N ASP A 32 -4.64 -0.90 -5.12
CA ASP A 32 -4.49 0.24 -6.02
C ASP A 32 -3.01 0.57 -6.27
N VAL A 33 -2.12 -0.04 -5.50
CA VAL A 33 -0.68 0.21 -5.53
C VAL A 33 0.00 -0.79 -6.45
N PRO A 34 0.91 -0.32 -7.33
CA PRO A 34 1.71 -1.19 -8.18
C PRO A 34 2.49 -2.22 -7.35
N GLN A 35 2.59 -3.43 -7.87
CA GLN A 35 3.46 -4.43 -7.29
C GLN A 35 4.88 -4.16 -7.76
N PHE A 36 5.76 -3.87 -6.82
CA PHE A 36 7.18 -3.65 -7.10
C PHE A 36 8.08 -4.52 -6.24
N SER A 37 9.31 -4.70 -6.71
CA SER A 37 10.38 -5.33 -5.95
C SER A 37 11.69 -4.67 -6.37
N PHE A 38 12.33 -3.97 -5.45
CA PHE A 38 13.56 -3.22 -5.67
C PHE A 38 14.67 -3.71 -4.74
N SER A 39 15.92 -3.48 -5.16
CA SER A 39 17.06 -3.55 -4.26
C SER A 39 17.26 -2.19 -3.62
N SER A 40 17.29 -2.12 -2.29
CA SER A 40 17.64 -0.89 -1.59
C SER A 40 19.12 -0.56 -1.77
N LEU A 41 19.51 0.65 -1.41
CA LEU A 41 20.92 1.09 -1.44
C LEU A 41 21.82 0.22 -0.55
N GLU A 42 21.25 -0.42 0.47
CA GLU A 42 21.92 -1.38 1.38
C GLU A 42 21.90 -2.82 0.87
N GLY A 43 21.39 -3.06 -0.36
CA GLY A 43 21.31 -4.39 -0.97
C GLY A 43 20.19 -5.28 -0.45
N LYS A 44 19.24 -4.75 0.33
CA LYS A 44 18.07 -5.49 0.80
C LYS A 44 16.94 -5.40 -0.22
N THR A 45 16.21 -6.50 -0.40
CA THR A 45 15.00 -6.49 -1.23
C THR A 45 13.88 -5.77 -0.50
N VAL A 46 13.26 -4.79 -1.17
CA VAL A 46 12.05 -4.09 -0.75
C VAL A 46 10.96 -4.44 -1.76
N ALA A 47 9.98 -5.22 -1.34
CA ALA A 47 8.91 -5.63 -2.23
C ALA A 47 7.55 -5.32 -1.60
N MET A 48 6.61 -4.78 -2.39
CA MET A 48 5.28 -4.40 -1.93
C MET A 48 4.53 -5.57 -1.28
N LYS A 49 4.70 -6.79 -1.78
CA LYS A 49 4.11 -8.00 -1.21
C LYS A 49 4.54 -8.26 0.25
N ASP A 50 5.76 -7.84 0.61
CA ASP A 50 6.35 -8.06 1.95
C ASP A 50 5.92 -6.95 2.94
N LEU A 51 5.31 -5.88 2.42
CA LEU A 51 4.78 -4.75 3.18
C LEU A 51 3.29 -4.92 3.53
N GLY A 52 2.69 -6.05 3.14
CA GLY A 52 1.29 -6.34 3.42
C GLY A 52 0.97 -6.23 4.92
N ASN A 53 -0.24 -5.71 5.22
CA ASN A 53 -0.72 -5.46 6.60
C ASN A 53 0.03 -4.34 7.35
N LYS A 54 0.85 -3.54 6.65
CA LYS A 54 1.44 -2.31 7.18
C LYS A 54 0.79 -1.09 6.53
N VAL A 55 0.86 0.04 7.22
CA VAL A 55 0.72 1.35 6.57
C VAL A 55 2.04 1.65 5.88
N VAL A 56 2.00 2.05 4.62
CA VAL A 56 3.22 2.30 3.86
C VAL A 56 3.22 3.73 3.34
N ILE A 57 4.30 4.45 3.56
CA ILE A 57 4.57 5.70 2.86
C ILE A 57 5.54 5.37 1.71
N VAL A 58 5.16 5.73 0.49
CA VAL A 58 6.06 5.74 -0.67
C VAL A 58 6.31 7.18 -1.04
N ASP A 59 7.56 7.60 -0.91
CA ASP A 59 7.99 8.98 -1.15
C ASP A 59 8.94 9.05 -2.34
N PHE A 60 8.52 9.78 -3.39
CA PHE A 60 9.34 10.09 -4.56
C PHE A 60 10.08 11.41 -4.32
N TRP A 61 11.40 11.36 -4.31
CA TRP A 61 12.27 12.49 -3.98
C TRP A 61 13.56 12.51 -4.80
N ALA A 62 14.37 13.54 -4.67
CA ALA A 62 15.72 13.60 -5.23
C ALA A 62 16.64 14.49 -4.38
N THR A 63 17.95 14.31 -4.51
CA THR A 63 18.95 15.06 -3.75
C THR A 63 18.93 16.57 -4.05
N TRP A 64 18.58 16.93 -5.26
CA TRP A 64 18.48 18.33 -5.73
C TRP A 64 17.12 18.99 -5.42
N CYS A 65 16.17 18.25 -4.85
CA CYS A 65 14.82 18.74 -4.56
C CYS A 65 14.79 19.48 -3.21
N GLY A 66 14.63 20.79 -3.25
CA GLY A 66 14.57 21.65 -2.05
C GLY A 66 13.46 21.25 -1.07
N PRO A 67 12.17 21.18 -1.51
CA PRO A 67 11.07 20.77 -0.63
C PRO A 67 11.22 19.36 -0.04
N CYS A 68 11.88 18.43 -0.77
CA CYS A 68 12.15 17.10 -0.25
C CYS A 68 13.08 17.14 0.99
N ARG A 69 14.06 18.05 0.99
CA ARG A 69 14.94 18.27 2.14
C ARG A 69 14.20 18.72 3.39
N GLU A 70 13.09 19.43 3.21
CA GLU A 70 12.22 19.87 4.31
C GLU A 70 11.33 18.75 4.83
N GLU A 71 10.88 17.84 3.96
CA GLU A 71 10.02 16.71 4.31
C GLU A 71 10.77 15.59 5.05
N ILE A 72 11.98 15.25 4.61
CA ILE A 72 12.75 14.11 5.10
C ILE A 72 12.90 14.06 6.64
N PRO A 73 13.21 15.16 7.35
CA PRO A 73 13.26 15.14 8.81
C PRO A 73 11.96 14.66 9.44
N HIS A 74 10.82 15.10 8.90
CA HIS A 74 9.50 14.68 9.38
C HIS A 74 9.21 13.20 9.10
N LEU A 75 9.60 12.69 7.93
CA LEU A 75 9.52 11.26 7.62
C LEU A 75 10.39 10.42 8.57
N ASN A 76 11.59 10.88 8.92
CA ASN A 76 12.44 10.23 9.91
C ASN A 76 11.78 10.16 11.28
N GLU A 77 11.12 11.24 11.74
CA GLU A 77 10.38 11.27 13.00
C GLU A 77 9.25 10.25 13.02
N LEU A 78 8.39 10.25 11.97
CA LEU A 78 7.31 9.29 11.81
C LEU A 78 7.82 7.85 11.80
N TYR A 79 8.89 7.60 11.05
CA TYR A 79 9.48 6.26 10.96
C TYR A 79 10.02 5.80 12.31
N SER A 80 10.76 6.65 13.00
CA SER A 80 11.31 6.35 14.34
C SER A 80 10.19 6.03 15.34
N GLU A 81 9.09 6.77 15.31
CA GLU A 81 7.96 6.60 16.24
C GLU A 81 7.12 5.36 15.93
N LEU A 82 6.92 5.03 14.63
CA LEU A 82 5.84 4.16 14.20
C LEU A 82 6.27 2.88 13.48
N LYS A 83 7.54 2.70 13.10
CA LYS A 83 8.00 1.47 12.41
C LYS A 83 7.70 0.20 13.21
N GLY A 84 7.86 0.23 14.53
CA GLY A 84 7.52 -0.88 15.43
C GLY A 84 6.02 -1.10 15.63
N LYS A 85 5.18 -0.17 15.18
CA LYS A 85 3.71 -0.20 15.30
C LYS A 85 3.01 -0.52 13.97
N GLY A 86 3.77 -0.79 12.91
CA GLY A 86 3.24 -1.19 11.60
C GLY A 86 3.27 -0.09 10.54
N LEU A 87 4.13 0.93 10.69
CA LEU A 87 4.51 1.83 9.61
C LEU A 87 5.73 1.28 8.87
N GLU A 88 5.73 1.41 7.55
CA GLU A 88 6.94 1.31 6.72
C GLU A 88 7.04 2.56 5.83
N ILE A 89 8.26 2.97 5.51
CA ILE A 89 8.53 4.05 4.56
C ILE A 89 9.50 3.52 3.51
N VAL A 90 9.26 3.84 2.26
CA VAL A 90 10.14 3.54 1.13
C VAL A 90 10.39 4.85 0.39
N GLY A 91 11.62 5.33 0.45
CA GLY A 91 12.06 6.47 -0.36
C GLY A 91 12.48 6.01 -1.75
N ILE A 92 11.89 6.56 -2.79
CA ILE A 92 12.25 6.31 -4.18
C ILE A 92 13.01 7.53 -4.70
N SER A 93 14.33 7.40 -4.82
CA SER A 93 15.16 8.47 -5.38
C SER A 93 15.02 8.51 -6.89
N MET A 94 14.71 9.69 -7.41
CA MET A 94 14.62 9.98 -8.84
C MET A 94 15.92 10.60 -9.38
N ASP A 95 17.04 10.48 -8.65
CA ASP A 95 18.36 10.89 -9.13
C ASP A 95 18.83 9.95 -10.25
N THR A 96 19.51 10.52 -11.26
CA THR A 96 19.99 9.79 -12.44
C THR A 96 21.51 9.59 -12.44
N ASP A 97 22.22 10.26 -11.55
CA ASP A 97 23.70 10.31 -11.56
C ASP A 97 24.35 9.21 -10.72
N GLY A 98 23.61 8.10 -10.52
CA GLY A 98 24.08 6.94 -9.77
C GLY A 98 23.77 7.02 -8.28
N THR A 99 24.25 6.04 -7.52
CA THR A 99 23.84 5.84 -6.11
C THR A 99 24.69 6.59 -5.09
N ASP A 100 25.90 7.04 -5.45
CA ASP A 100 26.83 7.54 -4.45
C ASP A 100 26.38 8.90 -3.87
N GLY A 101 25.94 9.83 -4.70
CA GLY A 101 25.35 11.09 -4.26
C GLY A 101 24.12 10.88 -3.36
N VAL A 102 23.29 9.88 -3.70
CA VAL A 102 22.11 9.53 -2.89
C VAL A 102 22.49 8.94 -1.56
N LYS A 103 23.54 8.10 -1.49
CA LYS A 103 24.06 7.56 -0.22
C LYS A 103 24.66 8.65 0.67
N ASP A 104 25.40 9.60 0.08
CA ASP A 104 25.98 10.73 0.81
C ASP A 104 24.89 11.60 1.40
N PHE A 105 23.87 11.93 0.59
CA PHE A 105 22.70 12.66 1.04
C PHE A 105 21.94 11.91 2.15
N ALA A 106 21.75 10.61 1.99
CA ALA A 106 21.06 9.79 2.99
C ALA A 106 21.78 9.81 4.35
N ARG A 107 23.13 9.82 4.34
CA ARG A 107 23.93 9.96 5.55
C ARG A 107 23.81 11.36 6.16
N GLU A 108 23.87 12.41 5.34
CA GLU A 108 23.73 13.80 5.78
C GLU A 108 22.39 14.04 6.47
N PHE A 109 21.30 13.60 5.83
CA PHE A 109 19.93 13.77 6.32
C PHE A 109 19.50 12.67 7.33
N ARG A 110 20.39 11.72 7.62
CA ARG A 110 20.17 10.60 8.57
C ARG A 110 18.90 9.83 8.23
N ILE A 111 18.68 9.54 6.95
CA ILE A 111 17.51 8.78 6.50
C ILE A 111 17.57 7.38 7.11
N GLN A 112 16.48 6.97 7.79
CA GLN A 112 16.43 5.73 8.56
C GLN A 112 15.61 4.64 7.87
N TYR A 113 14.89 4.97 6.82
CA TYR A 113 14.03 4.07 6.05
C TYR A 113 14.73 3.63 4.76
N PRO A 114 14.31 2.50 4.16
CA PRO A 114 14.87 2.01 2.91
C PRO A 114 14.78 3.02 1.76
N ILE A 115 15.88 3.16 1.03
CA ILE A 115 15.93 3.96 -0.20
C ILE A 115 16.17 3.01 -1.37
N VAL A 116 15.41 3.20 -2.43
CA VAL A 116 15.57 2.53 -3.72
C VAL A 116 15.76 3.55 -4.82
N MET A 117 16.46 3.17 -5.89
CA MET A 117 16.55 4.01 -7.08
C MET A 117 15.29 3.83 -7.92
N GLY A 118 14.67 4.93 -8.28
CA GLY A 118 13.54 4.99 -9.20
C GLY A 118 13.98 5.22 -10.64
N ASP A 119 13.06 4.99 -11.55
CA ASP A 119 13.17 5.31 -12.97
C ASP A 119 11.80 5.74 -13.50
N GLU A 120 11.73 6.08 -14.78
CA GLU A 120 10.50 6.49 -15.44
C GLU A 120 9.41 5.40 -15.37
N LYS A 121 9.77 4.13 -15.49
CA LYS A 121 8.81 3.01 -15.42
C LYS A 121 8.19 2.89 -14.03
N VAL A 122 9.00 3.11 -13.00
CA VAL A 122 8.52 3.15 -11.61
C VAL A 122 7.57 4.33 -11.44
N ALA A 123 7.94 5.51 -11.90
CA ALA A 123 7.09 6.70 -11.84
C ALA A 123 5.76 6.50 -12.59
N GLU A 124 5.80 5.94 -13.79
CA GLU A 124 4.60 5.61 -14.58
C GLU A 124 3.69 4.61 -13.87
N SER A 125 4.25 3.60 -13.20
CA SER A 125 3.47 2.60 -12.47
C SER A 125 2.64 3.21 -11.35
N PHE A 126 3.05 4.35 -10.79
CA PHE A 126 2.31 5.14 -9.80
C PHE A 126 1.41 6.23 -10.43
N GLY A 127 1.13 6.12 -11.73
CA GLY A 127 0.28 7.06 -12.47
C GLY A 127 0.98 8.32 -12.96
N GLY A 128 2.31 8.28 -12.99
CA GLY A 128 3.16 9.40 -13.36
C GLY A 128 3.48 10.32 -12.17
N ILE A 129 4.74 10.74 -12.09
CA ILE A 129 5.23 11.67 -11.05
C ILE A 129 5.51 13.00 -11.73
N ILE A 130 4.64 13.97 -11.52
CA ILE A 130 4.68 15.29 -12.17
C ILE A 130 5.47 16.34 -11.40
N GLY A 131 5.90 16.03 -10.18
CA GLY A 131 6.67 16.93 -9.30
C GLY A 131 7.21 16.21 -8.10
N LEU A 132 8.21 16.80 -7.44
CA LEU A 132 8.84 16.27 -6.23
C LEU A 132 8.71 17.28 -5.07
N PRO A 133 8.51 16.78 -3.83
CA PRO A 133 8.20 15.39 -3.51
C PRO A 133 6.82 14.98 -4.02
N THR A 134 6.62 13.69 -4.26
CA THR A 134 5.28 13.10 -4.39
C THR A 134 5.19 11.93 -3.41
N THR A 135 4.28 12.06 -2.44
CA THR A 135 4.15 11.13 -1.32
C THR A 135 2.83 10.42 -1.36
N PHE A 136 2.85 9.09 -1.33
CA PHE A 136 1.67 8.24 -1.23
C PHE A 136 1.58 7.64 0.16
N ILE A 137 0.44 7.75 0.81
CA ILE A 137 0.11 7.03 2.05
C ILE A 137 -0.82 5.88 1.67
N ILE A 138 -0.40 4.67 1.98
CA ILE A 138 -1.05 3.41 1.60
C ILE A 138 -1.54 2.72 2.87
N ASP A 139 -2.81 2.32 2.89
CA ASP A 139 -3.41 1.63 4.03
C ASP A 139 -2.96 0.15 4.12
N ARG A 140 -3.34 -0.52 5.20
CA ARG A 140 -3.03 -1.94 5.46
C ARG A 140 -3.61 -2.91 4.43
N ASN A 141 -4.57 -2.46 3.62
CA ASN A 141 -5.19 -3.23 2.55
C ASN A 141 -4.50 -3.01 1.19
N GLY A 142 -3.48 -2.16 1.13
CA GLY A 142 -2.78 -1.80 -0.10
C GLY A 142 -3.55 -0.79 -0.95
N ARG A 143 -4.42 0.03 -0.37
CA ARG A 143 -5.12 1.11 -1.07
C ARG A 143 -4.46 2.44 -0.75
N ILE A 144 -4.41 3.31 -1.75
CA ILE A 144 -3.91 4.68 -1.57
C ILE A 144 -4.94 5.45 -0.75
N ALA A 145 -4.58 5.76 0.50
CA ALA A 145 -5.40 6.57 1.39
C ALA A 145 -5.23 8.07 1.10
N LYS A 146 -4.02 8.50 0.74
CA LYS A 146 -3.73 9.91 0.38
C LYS A 146 -2.55 10.00 -0.58
N LYS A 147 -2.60 10.97 -1.47
CA LYS A 147 -1.48 11.40 -2.33
C LYS A 147 -1.23 12.88 -2.10
N TYR A 148 0.03 13.24 -1.92
CA TYR A 148 0.48 14.64 -1.93
C TYR A 148 1.40 14.88 -3.13
N ILE A 149 1.33 16.07 -3.71
CA ILE A 149 2.25 16.56 -4.74
C ILE A 149 2.83 17.86 -4.21
N GLY A 150 4.16 17.92 -4.06
CA GLY A 150 4.83 18.97 -3.32
C GLY A 150 4.86 18.70 -1.81
N LEU A 151 5.44 19.62 -1.03
CA LEU A 151 5.62 19.47 0.41
C LEU A 151 4.30 19.29 1.15
N PRO A 152 4.06 18.14 1.79
CA PRO A 152 2.82 17.91 2.51
C PRO A 152 2.76 18.72 3.80
N PRO A 153 1.56 19.15 4.26
CA PRO A 153 1.41 19.69 5.61
C PRO A 153 1.74 18.63 6.66
N ALA A 154 2.81 18.83 7.43
CA ALA A 154 3.32 17.84 8.38
C ALA A 154 2.26 17.35 9.38
N ALA A 155 1.42 18.26 9.91
CA ALA A 155 0.35 17.89 10.84
C ALA A 155 -0.71 16.98 10.21
N ASP A 156 -1.06 17.22 8.94
CA ASP A 156 -2.06 16.40 8.22
C ASP A 156 -1.50 15.01 7.91
N MET A 157 -0.27 14.93 7.42
CA MET A 157 0.43 13.64 7.21
C MET A 157 0.50 12.84 8.51
N THR A 158 0.96 13.46 9.61
CA THR A 158 1.04 12.83 10.93
C THR A 158 -0.29 12.26 11.36
N ARG A 159 -1.36 13.04 11.25
CA ARG A 159 -2.72 12.63 11.65
C ARG A 159 -3.15 11.40 10.86
N ILE A 160 -3.08 11.47 9.53
CA ILE A 160 -3.49 10.36 8.64
C ILE A 160 -2.71 9.09 8.94
N VAL A 161 -1.38 9.19 9.04
CA VAL A 161 -0.53 8.03 9.32
C VAL A 161 -0.85 7.42 10.68
N LYS A 162 -1.01 8.23 11.73
CA LYS A 162 -1.33 7.74 13.08
C LYS A 162 -2.71 7.09 13.14
N ASP A 163 -3.72 7.66 12.47
CA ASP A 163 -5.06 7.09 12.38
C ASP A 163 -5.02 5.70 11.70
N LEU A 164 -4.34 5.58 10.57
CA LEU A 164 -4.20 4.32 9.85
C LEU A 164 -3.40 3.25 10.64
N VAL A 165 -2.32 3.65 11.30
CA VAL A 165 -1.51 2.76 12.15
C VAL A 165 -2.31 2.32 13.38
N GLY A 166 -3.12 3.20 13.96
CA GLY A 166 -4.00 2.91 15.09
C GLY A 166 -5.20 2.04 14.76
N GLY A 167 -5.41 1.70 13.47
CA GLY A 167 -6.51 0.85 13.03
C GLY A 167 -7.84 1.59 12.87
N VAL A 168 -7.84 2.91 12.92
CA VAL A 168 -8.99 3.72 12.51
C VAL A 168 -9.11 3.57 11.00
N ALA A 169 -10.14 2.86 10.53
CA ALA A 169 -10.39 2.71 9.10
C ALA A 169 -10.58 4.10 8.51
N GLY A 170 -9.67 4.49 7.64
CA GLY A 170 -9.78 5.74 6.91
C GLY A 170 -11.08 5.75 6.13
N GLY A 171 -12.03 6.58 6.55
CA GLY A 171 -13.11 6.97 5.67
C GLY A 171 -12.51 7.66 4.42
N PRO A 172 -13.27 7.81 3.33
CA PRO A 172 -12.77 8.52 2.16
C PRO A 172 -12.32 9.92 2.61
N PHE A 173 -11.02 10.16 2.53
CA PHE A 173 -10.49 11.51 2.74
C PHE A 173 -10.92 12.32 1.51
N HIS A 174 -11.95 13.15 1.68
CA HIS A 174 -12.36 14.11 0.67
C HIS A 174 -11.27 15.16 0.50
N ASP A 175 -11.00 15.50 -0.75
CA ASP A 175 -10.09 16.58 -1.18
C ASP A 175 -10.54 17.94 -0.65
#